data_e0d53f6614f5e71df150cf58cd7b35b9
#
_entry.id   e0d53f6614f5e71df150cf58cd7b35b9
#
_cell.length_a   1.000
_cell.length_b   1.000
_cell.length_c   1.000
_cell.angle_alpha   90.00
_cell.angle_beta   90.00
_cell.angle_gamma   90.00
#
_symmetry.space_group_name_H-M   'P 1'
#
loop_
_entity.id
_entity.type
_entity.pdbx_description
1 polymer ?
#
loop_
_entity_poly.entity_id
_entity_poly.type
_entity_poly.pdbx_seq_one_letter_code
_entity_poly.pdbx_strand_id
1 'polypeptide(L)'
;MKNILGALAGIALIGLSGQALADEEIKVGQKIYDRAFGRGCGACHDIASNPQLAALIKSGDLDKASFSDTLKNGKNGMPKAMAAIMAVGPVKKAGYSEDQAIDAVYKFLSK
;
A
#
# COMPACT_ATOMS: atom_id res chain seq x y z
N MET A 1 -3.47 36.54 20.45
CA MET A 1 -2.16 35.90 20.59
C MET A 1 -2.26 34.44 21.02
N LYS A 2 -2.96 34.14 22.11
CA LYS A 2 -3.10 32.75 22.58
C LYS A 2 -3.70 31.82 21.53
N ASN A 3 -4.71 32.32 20.80
CA ASN A 3 -5.36 31.50 19.75
C ASN A 3 -4.43 31.19 18.58
N ILE A 4 -3.55 32.12 18.24
CA ILE A 4 -2.57 31.94 17.15
C ILE A 4 -1.55 30.87 17.55
N LEU A 5 -1.04 30.92 18.78
CA LEU A 5 -0.10 29.93 19.28
C LEU A 5 -0.73 28.54 19.34
N GLY A 6 -1.98 28.45 19.77
CA GLY A 6 -2.70 27.18 19.78
C GLY A 6 -2.90 26.59 18.39
N ALA A 7 -3.20 27.45 17.40
CA ALA A 7 -3.35 27.01 16.02
C ALA A 7 -2.04 26.47 15.43
N LEU A 8 -0.91 27.13 15.71
CA LEU A 8 0.40 26.68 15.25
C LEU A 8 0.78 25.32 15.88
N ALA A 9 0.52 25.16 17.16
CA ALA A 9 0.78 23.88 17.83
C ALA A 9 -0.08 22.76 17.24
N GLY A 10 -1.35 23.05 16.93
CA GLY A 10 -2.25 22.10 16.29
C GLY A 10 -1.77 21.67 14.92
N ILE A 11 -1.29 22.61 14.11
CA ILE A 11 -0.74 22.28 12.77
C ILE A 11 0.48 21.40 12.89
N ALA A 12 1.40 21.67 13.81
CA ALA A 12 2.58 20.85 14.03
C ALA A 12 2.22 19.42 14.43
N LEU A 13 1.25 19.24 15.31
CA LEU A 13 0.77 17.92 15.72
C LEU A 13 0.16 17.14 14.54
N ILE A 14 -0.64 17.80 13.71
CA ILE A 14 -1.24 17.19 12.53
C ILE A 14 -0.16 16.72 11.56
N GLY A 15 0.88 17.52 11.35
CA GLY A 15 2.00 17.15 10.48
C GLY A 15 2.73 15.90 10.98
N LEU A 16 3.03 15.83 12.27
CA LEU A 16 3.68 14.66 12.87
C LEU A 16 2.79 13.42 12.78
N SER A 17 1.49 13.55 13.05
CA SER A 17 0.53 12.46 12.95
C SER A 17 0.43 11.94 11.51
N GLY A 18 0.42 12.84 10.52
CA GLY A 18 0.38 12.46 9.11
C GLY A 18 1.60 11.67 8.69
N GLN A 19 2.79 12.05 9.16
CA GLN A 19 4.02 11.33 8.87
C GLN A 19 4.04 9.94 9.52
N ALA A 20 3.60 9.83 10.75
CA ALA A 20 3.50 8.54 11.45
C ALA A 20 2.52 7.60 10.75
N LEU A 21 1.38 8.12 10.27
CA LEU A 21 0.39 7.34 9.53
C LEU A 21 0.94 6.86 8.18
N ALA A 22 1.73 7.69 7.49
CA ALA A 22 2.36 7.30 6.24
C ALA A 22 3.36 6.16 6.44
N ASP A 23 4.18 6.23 7.49
CA ASP A 23 5.12 5.16 7.84
C ASP A 23 4.38 3.87 8.19
N GLU A 24 3.27 3.96 8.91
CA GLU A 24 2.45 2.82 9.28
C GLU A 24 1.81 2.17 8.06
N GLU A 25 1.31 2.98 7.11
CA GLU A 25 0.77 2.48 5.85
C GLU A 25 1.83 1.70 5.05
N ILE A 26 3.05 2.21 4.98
CA ILE A 26 4.15 1.54 4.28
C ILE A 26 4.45 0.19 4.93
N LYS A 27 4.46 0.10 6.25
CA LYS A 27 4.65 -1.16 6.97
C LYS A 27 3.54 -2.16 6.67
N VAL A 28 2.30 -1.71 6.66
CA VAL A 28 1.16 -2.57 6.31
C VAL A 28 1.29 -3.04 4.86
N GLY A 29 1.65 -2.14 3.96
CA GLY A 29 1.90 -2.46 2.55
C GLY A 29 2.97 -3.54 2.38
N GLN A 30 4.05 -3.45 3.15
CA GLN A 30 5.10 -4.46 3.16
C GLN A 30 4.56 -5.81 3.61
N LYS A 31 3.75 -5.84 4.66
CA LYS A 31 3.14 -7.09 5.15
C LYS A 31 2.20 -7.71 4.13
N ILE A 32 1.45 -6.88 3.39
CA ILE A 32 0.61 -7.36 2.30
C ILE A 32 1.49 -8.01 1.23
N TYR A 33 2.53 -7.32 0.79
CA TYR A 33 3.44 -7.83 -0.24
C TYR A 33 4.07 -9.16 0.19
N ASP A 34 4.44 -9.27 1.46
CA ASP A 34 5.12 -10.46 1.99
C ASP A 34 4.17 -11.63 2.27
N ARG A 35 2.89 -11.39 2.49
CA ARG A 35 1.97 -12.39 3.06
C ARG A 35 0.71 -12.71 2.27
N ALA A 36 0.31 -11.86 1.30
CA ALA A 36 -0.90 -12.11 0.53
C ALA A 36 -0.80 -13.47 -0.17
N PHE A 37 -1.90 -14.19 -0.26
CA PHE A 37 -1.95 -15.56 -0.79
C PHE A 37 -1.13 -16.57 0.03
N GLY A 38 -0.74 -16.24 1.26
CA GLY A 38 0.06 -17.11 2.11
C GLY A 38 1.54 -17.18 1.79
N ARG A 39 1.98 -16.65 0.65
CA ARG A 39 3.40 -16.66 0.22
C ARG A 39 3.92 -15.29 -0.19
N GLY A 40 3.02 -14.32 -0.31
CA GLY A 40 3.35 -12.97 -0.75
C GLY A 40 3.33 -12.79 -2.26
N CYS A 41 3.21 -11.52 -2.65
CA CYS A 41 3.23 -11.11 -4.06
C CYS A 41 4.60 -11.41 -4.69
N GLY A 42 5.65 -11.35 -3.90
CA GLY A 42 7.02 -11.63 -4.33
C GLY A 42 7.23 -13.05 -4.83
N ALA A 43 6.38 -14.02 -4.39
CA ALA A 43 6.48 -15.39 -4.89
C ALA A 43 6.42 -15.46 -6.43
N CYS A 44 5.71 -14.53 -7.06
CA CYS A 44 5.64 -14.40 -8.51
C CYS A 44 6.42 -13.17 -9.00
N HIS A 45 6.26 -12.02 -8.35
CA HIS A 45 6.80 -10.75 -8.86
C HIS A 45 8.29 -10.54 -8.59
N ASP A 46 8.92 -11.35 -7.75
CA ASP A 46 10.37 -11.33 -7.59
C ASP A 46 11.07 -12.22 -8.65
N ILE A 47 10.31 -12.99 -9.43
CA ILE A 47 10.83 -13.76 -10.54
C ILE A 47 11.06 -12.83 -11.73
N ALA A 48 12.27 -12.89 -12.33
CA ALA A 48 12.68 -11.95 -13.38
C ALA A 48 11.78 -11.96 -14.63
N SER A 49 11.15 -13.09 -14.94
CA SER A 49 10.26 -13.20 -16.11
C SER A 49 8.87 -12.60 -15.88
N ASN A 50 8.53 -12.25 -14.65
CA ASN A 50 7.26 -11.63 -14.31
C ASN A 50 7.43 -10.11 -14.11
N PRO A 51 6.35 -9.32 -14.18
CA PRO A 51 6.45 -7.88 -14.01
C PRO A 51 7.12 -7.49 -12.68
N GLN A 52 8.10 -6.62 -12.76
CA GLN A 52 8.83 -6.11 -11.60
C GLN A 52 8.13 -4.85 -11.11
N LEU A 53 7.24 -5.00 -10.14
CA LEU A 53 6.26 -3.97 -9.75
C LEU A 53 6.90 -2.66 -9.30
N ALA A 54 7.90 -2.71 -8.42
CA ALA A 54 8.53 -1.50 -7.91
C ALA A 54 9.18 -0.68 -9.03
N ALA A 55 9.88 -1.35 -9.95
CA ALA A 55 10.53 -0.70 -11.09
C ALA A 55 9.49 -0.08 -12.03
N LEU A 56 8.41 -0.79 -12.32
CA LEU A 56 7.34 -0.31 -13.21
C LEU A 56 6.62 0.90 -12.62
N ILE A 57 6.38 0.91 -11.32
CA ILE A 57 5.76 2.04 -10.63
C ILE A 57 6.69 3.25 -10.67
N LYS A 58 7.97 3.06 -10.37
CA LYS A 58 8.95 4.15 -10.34
C LYS A 58 9.19 4.76 -11.71
N SER A 59 9.13 3.97 -12.77
CA SER A 59 9.30 4.45 -14.14
C SER A 59 8.05 5.12 -14.70
N GLY A 60 6.90 4.98 -14.04
CA GLY A 60 5.62 5.49 -14.51
C GLY A 60 4.89 4.56 -15.49
N ASP A 61 5.47 3.39 -15.78
CA ASP A 61 4.84 2.42 -16.70
C ASP A 61 3.62 1.74 -16.06
N LEU A 62 3.58 1.67 -14.74
CA LEU A 62 2.44 1.13 -14.00
C LEU A 62 1.90 2.21 -13.08
N ASP A 63 0.78 2.83 -13.45
CA ASP A 63 0.13 3.84 -12.62
C ASP A 63 -0.78 3.20 -11.57
N LYS A 64 -1.23 4.01 -10.61
CA LYS A 64 -2.06 3.53 -9.50
C LYS A 64 -3.40 2.97 -9.96
N ALA A 65 -4.00 3.57 -10.99
CA ALA A 65 -5.29 3.12 -11.50
C ALA A 65 -5.18 1.71 -12.11
N SER A 66 -4.16 1.47 -12.91
CA SER A 66 -3.89 0.16 -13.52
C SER A 66 -3.51 -0.88 -12.45
N PHE A 67 -2.70 -0.49 -11.47
CA PHE A 67 -2.33 -1.32 -10.34
C PHE A 67 -3.57 -1.77 -9.57
N SER A 68 -4.43 -0.83 -9.21
CA SER A 68 -5.68 -1.08 -8.49
C SER A 68 -6.60 -2.01 -9.29
N ASP A 69 -6.78 -1.74 -10.58
CA ASP A 69 -7.62 -2.55 -11.46
C ASP A 69 -7.13 -4.00 -11.53
N THR A 70 -5.83 -4.19 -11.67
CA THR A 70 -5.24 -5.53 -11.72
C THR A 70 -5.46 -6.30 -10.41
N LEU A 71 -5.34 -5.63 -9.25
CA LEU A 71 -5.60 -6.27 -7.96
C LEU A 71 -7.06 -6.67 -7.81
N LYS A 72 -7.96 -5.86 -8.31
CA LYS A 72 -9.41 -6.12 -8.20
C LYS A 72 -9.91 -7.17 -9.17
N ASN A 73 -9.39 -7.19 -10.37
CA ASN A 73 -9.93 -7.99 -11.47
C ASN A 73 -9.03 -9.12 -11.95
N GLY A 74 -7.74 -9.08 -11.60
CA GLY A 74 -6.75 -10.01 -12.13
C GLY A 74 -6.32 -9.62 -13.55
N LYS A 75 -5.28 -10.27 -14.07
CA LYS A 75 -4.77 -10.00 -15.42
C LYS A 75 -3.75 -11.07 -15.84
N ASN A 76 -3.91 -11.62 -17.05
CA ASN A 76 -2.90 -12.50 -17.67
C ASN A 76 -2.40 -13.64 -16.75
N GLY A 77 -3.32 -14.35 -16.12
CA GLY A 77 -2.97 -15.45 -15.21
C GLY A 77 -2.75 -15.02 -13.76
N MET A 78 -2.63 -13.74 -13.50
CA MET A 78 -2.65 -13.24 -12.13
C MET A 78 -4.07 -13.27 -11.59
N PRO A 79 -4.35 -13.95 -10.45
CA PRO A 79 -5.70 -14.00 -9.90
C PRO A 79 -6.10 -12.67 -9.28
N LYS A 80 -7.41 -12.51 -9.05
CA LYS A 80 -7.93 -11.41 -8.25
C LYS A 80 -7.31 -11.46 -6.85
N ALA A 81 -6.81 -10.32 -6.38
CA ALA A 81 -5.99 -10.30 -5.17
C ALA A 81 -6.69 -9.73 -3.94
N MET A 82 -7.86 -9.07 -4.09
CA MET A 82 -8.43 -8.33 -2.95
C MET A 82 -8.81 -9.22 -1.77
N ALA A 83 -9.38 -10.39 -1.99
CA ALA A 83 -9.73 -11.30 -0.89
C ALA A 83 -8.48 -11.71 -0.12
N ALA A 84 -7.39 -12.01 -0.83
CA ALA A 84 -6.12 -12.39 -0.23
C ALA A 84 -5.47 -11.23 0.54
N ILE A 85 -5.54 -10.02 -0.01
CA ILE A 85 -5.02 -8.81 0.63
C ILE A 85 -5.79 -8.52 1.92
N MET A 86 -7.11 -8.56 1.85
CA MET A 86 -7.96 -8.26 3.01
C MET A 86 -7.87 -9.33 4.10
N ALA A 87 -7.38 -10.52 3.77
CA ALA A 87 -7.16 -11.59 4.75
C ALA A 87 -5.86 -11.43 5.54
N VAL A 88 -4.95 -10.55 5.12
CA VAL A 88 -3.69 -10.31 5.82
C VAL A 88 -3.97 -9.70 7.20
N GLY A 89 -3.39 -10.29 8.25
CA GLY A 89 -3.64 -9.88 9.65
C GLY A 89 -3.48 -8.40 9.91
N PRO A 90 -2.35 -7.77 9.52
CA PRO A 90 -2.17 -6.33 9.70
C PRO A 90 -3.23 -5.45 9.03
N VAL A 91 -3.78 -5.86 7.89
CA VAL A 91 -4.88 -5.15 7.21
C VAL A 91 -6.13 -5.18 8.05
N LYS A 92 -6.49 -6.35 8.58
CA LYS A 92 -7.65 -6.52 9.47
C LYS A 92 -7.48 -5.72 10.75
N LYS A 93 -6.30 -5.76 11.34
CA LYS A 93 -5.99 -5.07 12.58
C LYS A 93 -6.06 -3.56 12.41
N ALA A 94 -5.63 -3.03 11.28
CA ALA A 94 -5.68 -1.61 10.96
C ALA A 94 -7.08 -1.14 10.57
N GLY A 95 -8.00 -2.05 10.25
CA GLY A 95 -9.34 -1.71 9.81
C GLY A 95 -9.39 -1.06 8.45
N TYR A 96 -8.47 -1.40 7.57
CA TYR A 96 -8.37 -0.79 6.23
C TYR A 96 -9.51 -1.23 5.32
N SER A 97 -10.00 -0.29 4.51
CA SER A 97 -10.83 -0.60 3.36
C SER A 97 -9.96 -1.20 2.23
N GLU A 98 -10.59 -1.72 1.19
CA GLU A 98 -9.87 -2.21 0.02
C GLU A 98 -8.96 -1.14 -0.59
N ASP A 99 -9.48 0.08 -0.77
CA ASP A 99 -8.71 1.18 -1.32
C ASP A 99 -7.53 1.58 -0.43
N GLN A 100 -7.71 1.57 0.88
CA GLN A 100 -6.62 1.85 1.82
C GLN A 100 -5.54 0.78 1.75
N ALA A 101 -5.93 -0.49 1.62
CA ALA A 101 -4.98 -1.59 1.48
C ALA A 101 -4.19 -1.49 0.17
N ILE A 102 -4.85 -1.16 -0.93
CA ILE A 102 -4.21 -0.92 -2.23
C ILE A 102 -3.21 0.23 -2.12
N ASP A 103 -3.61 1.34 -1.51
CA ASP A 103 -2.73 2.49 -1.30
C ASP A 103 -1.49 2.11 -0.49
N ALA A 104 -1.66 1.28 0.53
CA ALA A 104 -0.56 0.85 1.38
C ALA A 104 0.49 0.06 0.58
N VAL A 105 0.06 -0.90 -0.24
CA VAL A 105 0.97 -1.68 -1.09
C VAL A 105 1.64 -0.78 -2.13
N TYR A 106 0.87 0.10 -2.76
CA TYR A 106 1.39 1.02 -3.77
C TYR A 106 2.48 1.92 -3.17
N LYS A 107 2.24 2.49 -1.99
CA LYS A 107 3.22 3.32 -1.29
C LYS A 107 4.48 2.54 -0.92
N PHE A 108 4.32 1.31 -0.46
CA PHE A 108 5.47 0.45 -0.18
C PHE A 108 6.31 0.21 -1.44
N LEU A 109 5.69 -0.11 -2.55
CA LEU A 109 6.41 -0.38 -3.81
C LEU A 109 7.00 0.88 -4.43
N SER A 110 6.49 2.05 -4.08
CA SER A 110 6.95 3.34 -4.60
C SER A 110 8.16 3.92 -3.86
N LYS A 111 8.59 3.30 -2.81
CA LYS A 111 9.71 3.79 -1.97
C LYS A 111 10.98 3.99 -2.75
#